data_8e8c35b56109146e9adc2c1e38acd63b
#
_entry.id   8e8c35b56109146e9adc2c1e38acd63b
#
_cell.length_a   1.000
_cell.length_b   1.000
_cell.length_c   1.000
_cell.angle_alpha   90.00
_cell.angle_beta   90.00
_cell.angle_gamma   90.00
#
_symmetry.space_group_name_H-M   'P 1'
#
loop_
_entity.id
_entity.type
_entity.pdbx_description
1 polymer ?
#
loop_
_entity_poly.entity_id
_entity_poly.type
_entity_poly.pdbx_seq_one_letter_code
_entity_poly.pdbx_strand_id
1 'polypeptide(L)'
;MERVMIKTALERRDFGNEINVKGWVRTRRGNKNVSFVALNDGSTVNNIQIVVDVTKFPEEQLKLITTGAALSVYNVLTKNLLF
;
A
#
# COMPACT_ATOMS: atom_id res chain seq x y z
N MET A 1 -6.03 -11.88 9.50
CA MET A 1 -5.35 -11.44 8.24
C MET A 1 -3.84 -11.54 8.45
N GLU A 2 -3.16 -12.19 7.52
CA GLU A 2 -1.73 -12.44 7.62
C GLU A 2 -0.92 -11.16 7.40
N ARG A 3 0.03 -10.88 8.30
CA ARG A 3 0.99 -9.80 8.09
C ARG A 3 2.16 -10.31 7.26
N VAL A 4 2.49 -9.59 6.19
CA VAL A 4 3.52 -10.00 5.23
C VAL A 4 4.50 -8.85 5.02
N MET A 5 5.80 -9.16 4.95
CA MET A 5 6.78 -8.16 4.56
C MET A 5 6.62 -7.82 3.08
N ILE A 6 6.94 -6.59 2.72
CA ILE A 6 6.80 -6.12 1.33
C ILE A 6 7.60 -6.98 0.37
N LYS A 7 8.81 -7.38 0.75
CA LYS A 7 9.61 -8.30 -0.07
C LYS A 7 8.83 -9.58 -0.39
N THR A 8 8.21 -10.18 0.61
CA THR A 8 7.42 -11.39 0.45
C THR A 8 6.19 -11.13 -0.41
N ALA A 9 5.49 -10.02 -0.18
CA ALA A 9 4.31 -9.68 -0.95
C ALA A 9 4.64 -9.51 -2.44
N LEU A 10 5.78 -8.90 -2.76
CA LEU A 10 6.21 -8.70 -4.15
C LEU A 10 6.57 -10.01 -4.85
N GLU A 11 6.96 -11.03 -4.08
CA GLU A 11 7.35 -12.34 -4.63
C GLU A 11 6.17 -13.31 -4.73
N ARG A 12 5.09 -13.05 -4.01
CA ARG A 12 3.93 -13.96 -3.99
C ARG A 12 3.19 -13.95 -5.32
N ARG A 13 2.61 -15.10 -5.64
CA ARG A 13 1.80 -15.29 -6.86
C ARG A 13 0.37 -15.77 -6.55
N ASP A 14 0.06 -15.99 -5.27
CA ASP A 14 -1.26 -16.41 -4.80
C ASP A 14 -2.19 -15.19 -4.68
N PHE A 15 -2.43 -14.53 -5.80
CA PHE A 15 -3.24 -13.32 -5.85
C PHE A 15 -4.68 -13.59 -5.41
N GLY A 16 -5.32 -12.56 -4.86
CA GLY A 16 -6.68 -12.67 -4.35
C GLY A 16 -6.75 -12.90 -2.86
N ASN A 17 -5.65 -13.20 -2.19
CA ASN A 17 -5.61 -13.37 -0.73
C ASN A 17 -5.49 -12.03 -0.03
N GLU A 18 -6.20 -11.88 1.09
CA GLU A 18 -6.09 -10.71 1.93
C GLU A 18 -4.83 -10.77 2.77
N ILE A 19 -4.05 -9.71 2.74
CA ILE A 19 -2.82 -9.60 3.52
C ILE A 19 -2.75 -8.25 4.23
N ASN A 20 -1.92 -8.18 5.25
CA ASN A 20 -1.59 -6.93 5.94
C ASN A 20 -0.12 -6.60 5.67
N VAL A 21 0.12 -5.38 5.21
CA VAL A 21 1.47 -4.85 5.00
C VAL A 21 1.62 -3.58 5.81
N LYS A 22 2.73 -3.44 6.53
CA LYS A 22 3.06 -2.26 7.31
C LYS A 22 4.34 -1.65 6.78
N GLY A 23 4.39 -0.33 6.73
CA GLY A 23 5.57 0.36 6.24
C GLY A 23 5.37 1.87 6.23
N TRP A 24 6.22 2.56 5.51
CA TRP A 24 6.13 4.01 5.38
C TRP A 24 5.96 4.40 3.92
N VAL A 25 5.33 5.56 3.73
CA VAL A 25 5.10 6.11 2.40
C VAL A 25 6.39 6.68 1.85
N ARG A 26 6.84 6.16 0.72
CA ARG A 26 8.00 6.71 0.00
C ARG A 26 7.57 7.82 -0.93
N THR A 27 6.51 7.58 -1.69
CA THR A 27 5.93 8.57 -2.60
C THR A 27 4.42 8.39 -2.65
N ARG A 28 3.74 9.45 -2.99
CA ARG A 28 2.31 9.42 -3.28
C ARG A 28 2.04 10.31 -4.48
N ARG A 29 1.28 9.76 -5.42
CA ARG A 29 0.85 10.52 -6.61
C ARG A 29 -0.48 9.97 -7.10
N GLY A 30 -1.13 10.70 -7.95
CA GLY A 30 -2.42 10.31 -8.51
C GLY A 30 -3.23 11.52 -8.90
N ASN A 31 -4.53 11.32 -9.01
CA ASN A 31 -5.46 12.38 -9.34
C ASN A 31 -6.54 12.49 -8.25
N LYS A 32 -7.60 13.24 -8.52
CA LYS A 32 -8.68 13.46 -7.54
C LYS A 32 -9.51 12.21 -7.25
N ASN A 33 -9.41 11.17 -8.07
CA ASN A 33 -10.19 9.95 -7.92
C ASN A 33 -9.38 8.79 -7.34
N VAL A 34 -8.10 8.70 -7.70
CA VAL A 34 -7.23 7.58 -7.32
C VAL A 34 -5.86 8.10 -6.92
N SER A 35 -5.35 7.59 -5.79
CA SER A 35 -3.97 7.82 -5.36
C SER A 35 -3.16 6.56 -5.45
N PHE A 36 -1.93 6.68 -5.92
CA PHE A 36 -0.94 5.61 -5.96
C PHE A 36 0.11 5.89 -4.90
N VAL A 37 0.21 4.99 -3.92
CA VAL A 37 1.11 5.14 -2.78
C VAL A 37 2.19 4.08 -2.86
N ALA A 38 3.45 4.49 -2.90
CA ALA A 38 4.58 3.56 -2.85
C ALA A 38 4.96 3.36 -1.38
N LEU A 39 4.81 2.13 -0.91
CA LEU A 39 5.06 1.75 0.48
C LEU A 39 6.30 0.87 0.57
N ASN A 40 7.12 1.11 1.60
CA ASN A 40 8.31 0.32 1.88
C ASN A 40 8.38 0.01 3.38
N ASP A 41 8.92 -1.15 3.74
CA ASP A 41 9.12 -1.55 5.13
C ASP A 41 10.58 -1.88 5.46
N GLY A 42 11.50 -1.60 4.54
CA GLY A 42 12.91 -1.87 4.72
C GLY A 42 13.33 -3.29 4.36
N SER A 43 12.40 -4.19 4.04
CA SER A 43 12.72 -5.58 3.69
C SER A 43 13.30 -5.73 2.29
N THR A 44 13.11 -4.74 1.44
CA THR A 44 13.62 -4.73 0.06
C THR A 44 13.80 -3.28 -0.39
N VAL A 45 14.60 -3.08 -1.44
CA VAL A 45 14.75 -1.76 -2.06
C VAL A 45 13.54 -1.40 -2.93
N ASN A 46 12.72 -2.39 -3.26
CA ASN A 46 11.53 -2.17 -4.08
C ASN A 46 10.34 -1.81 -3.19
N ASN A 47 9.45 -0.99 -3.72
CA ASN A 47 8.23 -0.60 -3.04
C ASN A 47 7.05 -1.42 -3.56
N ILE A 48 6.05 -1.63 -2.70
CA ILE A 48 4.77 -2.13 -3.17
C ILE A 48 3.86 -0.93 -3.44
N GLN A 49 3.13 -0.99 -4.54
CA GLN A 49 2.21 0.09 -4.91
C GLN A 49 0.83 -0.22 -4.33
N ILE A 50 0.29 0.76 -3.62
CA ILE A 50 -1.05 0.68 -3.04
C ILE A 50 -1.94 1.61 -3.83
N VAL A 51 -3.07 1.09 -4.30
CA VAL A 51 -4.07 1.88 -5.02
C VAL A 51 -5.16 2.27 -4.05
N VAL A 52 -5.33 3.57 -3.84
CA VAL A 52 -6.32 4.12 -2.91
C VAL A 52 -7.42 4.81 -3.70
N ASP A 53 -8.67 4.35 -3.52
CA ASP A 53 -9.82 5.04 -4.07
C ASP A 53 -10.15 6.23 -3.16
N VAL A 54 -9.78 7.41 -3.61
CA VAL A 54 -9.90 8.64 -2.83
C VAL A 54 -11.35 8.94 -2.45
N THR A 55 -12.29 8.48 -3.27
CA THR A 55 -13.73 8.75 -3.03
C THR A 55 -14.29 7.95 -1.86
N LYS A 56 -13.60 6.88 -1.44
CA LYS A 56 -14.06 5.99 -0.37
C LYS A 56 -13.52 6.35 1.01
N PHE A 57 -12.66 7.34 1.11
CA PHE A 57 -12.02 7.71 2.36
C PHE A 57 -12.32 9.16 2.72
N PRO A 58 -12.47 9.49 4.02
CA PRO A 58 -12.58 10.88 4.45
C PRO A 58 -11.31 11.67 4.10
N GLU A 59 -11.49 12.93 3.74
CA GLU A 59 -10.37 13.79 3.41
C GLU A 59 -9.36 13.90 4.55
N GLU A 60 -9.83 13.91 5.78
CA GLU A 60 -8.97 13.96 6.97
C GLU A 60 -8.02 12.77 7.02
N GLN A 61 -8.49 11.58 6.67
CA GLN A 61 -7.67 10.38 6.64
C GLN A 61 -6.68 10.42 5.49
N LEU A 62 -7.08 10.92 4.34
CA LEU A 62 -6.22 11.04 3.17
C LEU A 62 -5.05 12.00 3.40
N LYS A 63 -5.26 13.04 4.19
CA LYS A 63 -4.20 14.00 4.54
C LYS A 63 -3.07 13.37 5.34
N LEU A 64 -3.34 12.26 6.02
CA LEU A 64 -2.33 11.55 6.81
C LEU A 64 -1.42 10.68 5.93
N ILE A 65 -1.81 10.43 4.69
CA ILE A 65 -1.03 9.60 3.76
C ILE A 65 -0.05 10.52 3.02
N THR A 66 1.02 10.88 3.73
CA THR A 66 2.06 11.76 3.20
C THR A 66 3.40 11.04 3.21
N THR A 67 4.36 11.56 2.45
CA THR A 67 5.72 11.01 2.42
C THR A 67 6.29 10.91 3.82
N GLY A 68 6.78 9.73 4.18
CA GLY A 68 7.31 9.44 5.51
C GLY A 68 6.29 8.93 6.51
N ALA A 69 5.00 8.99 6.22
CA ALA A 69 3.96 8.50 7.12
C ALA A 69 4.03 6.97 7.25
N ALA A 70 3.83 6.47 8.46
CA ALA A 70 3.73 5.03 8.71
C ALA A 70 2.30 4.58 8.49
N LEU A 71 2.12 3.51 7.72
CA LEU A 71 0.81 2.96 7.38
C LEU A 71 0.74 1.47 7.67
N SER A 72 -0.44 1.02 8.05
CA SER A 72 -0.80 -0.39 8.07
C SER A 72 -1.93 -0.59 7.05
N VAL A 73 -1.69 -1.46 6.07
CA VAL A 73 -2.61 -1.65 4.95
C VAL A 73 -3.16 -3.08 4.99
N TYR A 74 -4.48 -3.19 4.97
CA TYR A 74 -5.20 -4.45 4.92
C TYR A 74 -5.94 -4.51 3.60
N ASN A 75 -5.50 -5.37 2.70
CA ASN A 75 -6.18 -5.45 1.40
C ASN A 75 -5.80 -6.72 0.64
N VAL A 76 -6.36 -6.83 -0.55
CA VAL A 76 -6.18 -7.99 -1.42
C VAL A 76 -4.93 -7.81 -2.26
N LEU A 77 -4.08 -8.84 -2.25
CA LEU A 77 -2.87 -8.85 -3.07
C LEU A 77 -3.24 -9.07 -4.54
N THR A 78 -2.72 -8.20 -5.40
CA THR A 78 -2.73 -8.39 -6.83
C THR A 78 -1.29 -8.29 -7.34
N LYS A 79 -1.06 -8.42 -8.62
CA LYS A 79 0.32 -8.44 -9.16
C LYS A 79 1.10 -7.19 -8.74
N ASN A 80 1.96 -7.35 -7.71
CA ASN A 80 2.82 -6.30 -7.14
C ASN A 80 2.07 -5.05 -6.65
N LEU A 81 0.77 -5.20 -6.36
CA LEU A 81 -0.11 -4.12 -5.93
C LEU A 81 -0.97 -4.57 -4.76
N LEU A 82 -1.41 -3.60 -3.96
CA LEU A 82 -2.48 -3.77 -2.98
C LEU A 82 -3.60 -2.79 -3.30
N PHE A 83 -4.81 -3.29 -3.26
CA PHE A 83 -6.00 -2.46 -3.47
C PHE A 83 -6.80 -2.33 -2.20
#